data_36e80c288cdc7c33fd26147918d872ed
#
_entry.id   36e80c288cdc7c33fd26147918d872ed
#
_cell.length_a   1.000
_cell.length_b   1.000
_cell.length_c   1.000
_cell.angle_alpha   90.00
_cell.angle_beta   90.00
_cell.angle_gamma   90.00
#
_symmetry.space_group_name_H-M   'P 1'
#
loop_
_entity.id
_entity.type
_entity.pdbx_description
1 polymer ?
#
loop_
_entity_poly.entity_id
_entity_poly.type
_entity_poly.pdbx_seq_one_letter_code
_entity_poly.pdbx_strand_id
1 'polypeptide(L)'
;LNKIISRSLNLHELSEPGINFTLSKEKSSNNINVDEEQLNRVFVNLIKNSIESIHEKRNKNVDFRGKINIDIRDDSDYIYFAIADNGVGFDHVDKGKMLTPYFTTKRNGTGLGLAVVTKIISDHNSLITFNSIANGAKVEVTIPKYYD
;
A
#
# COMPACT_ATOMS: atom_id res chain seq x y z
N LEU A 1 -10.47 -6.26 8.45
CA LEU A 1 -9.29 -5.55 7.95
C LEU A 1 -8.00 -6.00 8.64
N ASN A 2 -7.92 -5.93 9.96
CA ASN A 2 -6.70 -6.25 10.73
C ASN A 2 -6.15 -7.66 10.47
N LYS A 3 -7.02 -8.68 10.37
CA LYS A 3 -6.60 -10.06 10.08
C LYS A 3 -6.01 -10.21 8.68
N ILE A 4 -6.62 -9.56 7.69
CA ILE A 4 -6.17 -9.59 6.29
C ILE A 4 -4.77 -8.99 6.19
N ILE A 5 -4.58 -7.81 6.76
CA ILE A 5 -3.31 -7.09 6.73
C ILE A 5 -2.23 -7.86 7.47
N SER A 6 -2.51 -8.36 8.68
CA SER A 6 -1.53 -9.13 9.46
C SER A 6 -1.09 -10.41 8.75
N ARG A 7 -2.02 -11.14 8.13
CA ARG A 7 -1.72 -12.35 7.39
C ARG A 7 -0.84 -12.09 6.16
N SER A 8 -1.20 -11.09 5.38
CA SER A 8 -0.44 -10.70 4.20
C SER A 8 0.95 -10.20 4.58
N LEU A 9 1.05 -9.42 5.65
CA LEU A 9 2.31 -8.89 6.15
C LEU A 9 3.27 -10.00 6.57
N ASN A 10 2.80 -10.99 7.31
CA ASN A 10 3.64 -12.13 7.75
C ASN A 10 4.25 -12.88 6.57
N LEU A 11 3.50 -13.05 5.49
CA LEU A 11 4.00 -13.71 4.27
C LEU A 11 5.13 -12.90 3.62
N HIS A 12 4.99 -11.58 3.55
CA HIS A 12 6.00 -10.71 2.98
C HIS A 12 7.25 -10.59 3.85
N GLU A 13 7.10 -10.55 5.17
CA GLU A 13 8.24 -10.55 6.11
C GLU A 13 9.14 -11.77 5.91
N LEU A 14 8.54 -12.94 5.72
CA LEU A 14 9.28 -14.19 5.50
C LEU A 14 10.04 -14.20 4.17
N SER A 15 9.52 -13.54 3.14
CA SER A 15 10.12 -13.52 1.81
C SER A 15 11.13 -12.38 1.60
N GLU A 16 11.14 -11.38 2.47
CA GLU A 16 11.94 -10.15 2.30
C GLU A 16 12.78 -9.83 3.56
N PRO A 17 13.81 -10.63 3.86
CA PRO A 17 14.61 -10.46 5.09
C PRO A 17 15.39 -9.15 5.17
N GLY A 18 15.61 -8.47 4.05
CA GLY A 18 16.28 -7.16 3.99
C GLY A 18 15.35 -5.97 4.20
N ILE A 19 14.08 -6.18 4.48
CA ILE A 19 13.07 -5.15 4.70
C ILE A 19 12.49 -5.28 6.11
N ASN A 20 12.48 -4.18 6.85
CA ASN A 20 11.83 -4.08 8.14
C ASN A 20 10.38 -3.66 7.97
N PHE A 21 9.44 -4.51 8.37
CA PHE A 21 8.00 -4.22 8.37
C PHE A 21 7.55 -3.85 9.78
N THR A 22 6.81 -2.76 9.92
CA THR A 22 6.17 -2.38 11.18
C THR A 22 4.68 -2.18 10.95
N LEU A 23 3.88 -2.64 11.89
CA LEU A 23 2.43 -2.49 11.89
C LEU A 23 2.01 -1.76 13.16
N SER A 24 1.45 -0.56 13.01
CA SER A 24 0.79 0.19 14.06
C SER A 24 -0.72 0.14 13.86
N LYS A 25 -1.46 -0.19 14.90
CA LYS A 25 -2.92 -0.25 14.83
C LYS A 25 -3.54 0.24 16.12
N GLU A 26 -4.55 1.07 15.99
CA GLU A 26 -5.42 1.43 17.09
C GLU A 26 -6.50 0.37 17.29
N LYS A 27 -6.98 0.23 18.54
CA LYS A 27 -8.11 -0.65 18.81
C LYS A 27 -9.36 -0.03 18.20
N SER A 28 -9.95 -0.72 17.25
CA SER A 28 -11.18 -0.27 16.62
C SER A 28 -12.28 -1.33 16.64
N SER A 29 -13.50 -0.88 16.64
CA SER A 29 -14.69 -1.72 16.39
C SER A 29 -14.90 -1.79 14.88
N ASN A 30 -14.53 -2.90 14.28
CA ASN A 30 -14.38 -3.01 12.82
C ASN A 30 -15.60 -3.59 12.12
N ASN A 31 -16.69 -2.86 12.05
CA ASN A 31 -17.75 -3.22 11.12
C ASN A 31 -17.62 -2.37 9.85
N ILE A 32 -16.94 -2.93 8.86
CA ILE A 32 -16.90 -2.37 7.50
C ILE A 32 -17.56 -3.36 6.55
N ASN A 33 -18.37 -2.82 5.66
CA ASN A 33 -18.96 -3.61 4.58
C ASN A 33 -18.03 -3.53 3.36
N VAL A 34 -17.04 -4.39 3.34
CA VAL A 34 -16.08 -4.49 2.24
C VAL A 34 -15.94 -5.96 1.82
N ASP A 35 -15.67 -6.15 0.54
CA ASP A 35 -15.25 -7.44 0.03
C ASP A 35 -13.82 -7.72 0.50
N GLU A 36 -13.67 -8.68 1.41
CA GLU A 36 -12.38 -9.01 2.02
C GLU A 36 -11.34 -9.45 0.99
N GLU A 37 -11.75 -10.19 -0.03
CA GLU A 37 -10.85 -10.66 -1.09
C GLU A 37 -10.33 -9.50 -1.92
N GLN A 38 -11.22 -8.58 -2.31
CA GLN A 38 -10.83 -7.38 -3.07
C GLN A 38 -9.94 -6.46 -2.25
N LEU A 39 -10.25 -6.26 -0.96
CA LEU A 39 -9.42 -5.46 -0.08
C LEU A 39 -8.02 -6.07 0.11
N ASN A 40 -7.95 -7.39 0.23
CA ASN A 40 -6.67 -8.10 0.28
C ASN A 40 -5.86 -7.88 -1.02
N ARG A 41 -6.49 -7.88 -2.18
CA ARG A 41 -5.83 -7.56 -3.46
C ARG A 41 -5.25 -6.15 -3.48
N VAL A 42 -5.99 -5.17 -2.97
CA VAL A 42 -5.49 -3.80 -2.80
C VAL A 42 -4.22 -3.79 -1.95
N PHE A 43 -4.30 -4.39 -0.77
CA PHE A 43 -3.19 -4.41 0.18
C PHE A 43 -1.94 -5.10 -0.40
N VAL A 44 -2.11 -6.27 -0.99
CA VAL A 44 -1.00 -7.03 -1.60
C VAL A 44 -0.35 -6.23 -2.73
N ASN A 45 -1.13 -5.58 -3.60
CA ASN A 45 -0.59 -4.74 -4.67
C ASN A 45 0.20 -3.54 -4.13
N LEU A 46 -0.30 -2.87 -3.10
CA LEU A 46 0.37 -1.71 -2.51
C LEU A 46 1.69 -2.12 -1.80
N ILE A 47 1.67 -3.22 -1.05
CA ILE A 47 2.89 -3.77 -0.42
C ILE A 47 3.92 -4.18 -1.47
N LYS A 48 3.50 -4.86 -2.52
CA LYS A 48 4.38 -5.25 -3.62
C LYS A 48 5.05 -4.04 -4.27
N ASN A 49 4.30 -2.97 -4.51
CA ASN A 49 4.85 -1.73 -5.05
C ASN A 49 5.90 -1.11 -4.12
N SER A 50 5.67 -1.10 -2.82
CA SER A 50 6.64 -0.63 -1.83
C SER A 50 7.91 -1.48 -1.81
N ILE A 51 7.78 -2.80 -1.87
CA ILE A 51 8.92 -3.74 -1.93
C ILE A 51 9.75 -3.49 -3.19
N GLU A 52 9.11 -3.35 -4.34
CA GLU A 52 9.80 -3.11 -5.61
C GLU A 52 10.51 -1.75 -5.63
N SER A 53 9.91 -0.72 -5.03
CA SER A 53 10.53 0.59 -4.85
C SER A 53 11.80 0.52 -3.99
N ILE A 54 11.78 -0.29 -2.94
CA ILE A 54 12.96 -0.55 -2.09
C ILE A 54 14.03 -1.33 -2.86
N HIS A 55 13.65 -2.36 -3.61
CA HIS A 55 14.58 -3.12 -4.45
C HIS A 55 15.27 -2.23 -5.50
N GLU A 56 14.55 -1.32 -6.11
CA GLU A 56 15.10 -0.35 -7.06
C GLU A 56 16.16 0.55 -6.39
N LYS A 57 15.89 1.03 -5.18
CA LYS A 57 16.85 1.84 -4.42
C LYS A 57 18.07 1.01 -3.99
N ARG A 58 17.87 -0.26 -3.62
CA ARG A 58 18.93 -1.19 -3.25
C ARG A 58 19.87 -1.51 -4.41
N ASN A 59 19.36 -1.54 -5.64
CA ASN A 59 20.21 -1.72 -6.84
C ASN A 59 21.26 -0.62 -7.00
N LYS A 60 20.98 0.58 -6.48
CA LYS A 60 21.91 1.72 -6.48
C LYS A 60 22.78 1.79 -5.22
N ASN A 61 22.34 1.14 -4.14
CA ASN A 61 23.04 1.11 -2.86
C ASN A 61 22.78 -0.26 -2.17
N VAL A 62 23.72 -1.17 -2.30
CA VAL A 62 23.60 -2.58 -1.85
C VAL A 62 23.37 -2.69 -0.34
N ASP A 63 23.91 -1.77 0.46
CA ASP A 63 23.80 -1.79 1.92
C ASP A 63 22.51 -1.12 2.43
N PHE A 64 21.67 -0.63 1.52
CA PHE A 64 20.42 0.03 1.87
C PHE A 64 19.46 -0.93 2.58
N ARG A 65 18.95 -0.50 3.73
CA ARG A 65 17.94 -1.21 4.51
C ARG A 65 16.55 -0.68 4.22
N GLY A 66 15.68 -1.53 3.70
CA GLY A 66 14.29 -1.18 3.45
C GLY A 66 13.46 -1.10 4.72
N LYS A 67 12.50 -0.17 4.73
CA LYS A 67 11.50 -0.03 5.79
C LYS A 67 10.13 0.18 5.16
N ILE A 68 9.17 -0.60 5.63
CA ILE A 68 7.76 -0.43 5.27
C ILE A 68 6.97 -0.32 6.57
N ASN A 69 6.32 0.82 6.77
CA ASN A 69 5.48 1.09 7.92
C ASN A 69 4.01 1.08 7.50
N ILE A 70 3.21 0.30 8.19
CA ILE A 70 1.77 0.22 7.97
C ILE A 70 1.09 0.75 9.22
N ASP A 71 0.19 1.71 9.02
CA ASP A 71 -0.59 2.33 10.08
C ASP A 71 -2.07 2.14 9.80
N ILE A 72 -2.82 1.66 10.81
CA ILE A 72 -4.27 1.47 10.74
C ILE A 72 -4.89 2.22 11.90
N ARG A 73 -5.78 3.12 11.58
CA ARG A 73 -6.55 3.90 12.56
C ARG A 73 -7.97 4.10 12.06
N ASP A 74 -8.87 4.47 12.96
CA ASP A 74 -10.24 4.78 12.60
C ASP A 74 -10.82 5.88 13.48
N ASP A 75 -11.84 6.53 12.96
CA ASP A 75 -12.70 7.44 13.70
C ASP A 75 -14.16 6.93 13.65
N SER A 76 -15.13 7.81 13.93
CA SER A 76 -16.55 7.44 13.89
C SER A 76 -17.02 6.98 12.51
N ASP A 77 -16.49 7.56 11.44
CA ASP A 77 -17.05 7.47 10.10
C ASP A 77 -16.18 6.69 9.10
N TYR A 78 -14.86 6.63 9.36
CA TYR A 78 -13.90 6.08 8.40
C TYR A 78 -12.88 5.17 9.06
N ILE A 79 -12.35 4.25 8.26
CA ILE A 79 -11.11 3.53 8.55
C ILE A 79 -10.04 4.05 7.62
N TYR A 80 -8.87 4.28 8.16
CA TYR A 80 -7.68 4.74 7.44
C TYR A 80 -6.60 3.68 7.52
N PHE A 81 -5.98 3.38 6.40
CA PHE A 81 -4.71 2.68 6.44
C PHE A 81 -3.70 3.37 5.53
N ALA A 82 -2.47 3.41 6.00
CA ALA A 82 -1.37 4.02 5.30
C ALA A 82 -0.21 3.04 5.18
N ILE A 83 0.45 3.06 4.03
CA ILE A 83 1.67 2.30 3.77
C ILE A 83 2.75 3.30 3.37
N ALA A 84 3.79 3.40 4.19
CA ALA A 84 4.93 4.26 3.93
C ALA A 84 6.18 3.42 3.72
N ASP A 85 6.94 3.69 2.68
CA ASP A 85 8.22 3.06 2.39
C ASP A 85 9.36 4.07 2.27
N ASN A 86 10.58 3.59 2.38
CA ASN A 86 11.78 4.39 2.17
C ASN A 86 12.48 4.05 0.83
N GLY A 87 11.73 3.61 -0.15
CA GLY A 87 12.21 3.36 -1.51
C GLY A 87 12.48 4.63 -2.31
N VAL A 88 12.38 4.53 -3.63
CA VAL A 88 12.70 5.65 -4.54
C VAL A 88 11.65 6.76 -4.57
N GLY A 89 10.43 6.52 -4.07
CA GLY A 89 9.35 7.50 -4.07
C GLY A 89 8.71 7.74 -5.44
N PHE A 90 7.90 8.80 -5.52
CA PHE A 90 7.12 9.16 -6.73
C PHE A 90 7.67 10.37 -7.49
N ASP A 91 8.72 11.03 -7.03
CA ASP A 91 9.20 12.29 -7.60
C ASP A 91 9.65 12.18 -9.05
N HIS A 92 10.07 10.98 -9.47
CA HIS A 92 10.49 10.68 -10.85
C HIS A 92 9.35 10.16 -11.73
N VAL A 93 8.12 10.08 -11.21
CA VAL A 93 6.96 9.50 -11.91
C VAL A 93 5.85 10.54 -12.06
N ASP A 94 5.28 10.63 -13.25
CA ASP A 94 4.06 11.38 -13.48
C ASP A 94 2.88 10.66 -12.81
N LYS A 95 2.31 11.27 -11.75
CA LYS A 95 1.20 10.69 -10.99
C LYS A 95 -0.03 10.41 -11.84
N GLY A 96 -0.31 11.24 -12.84
CA GLY A 96 -1.41 11.01 -13.78
C GLY A 96 -1.24 9.72 -14.58
N LYS A 97 -0.01 9.40 -14.98
CA LYS A 97 0.32 8.18 -15.69
C LYS A 97 0.32 6.94 -14.81
N MET A 98 0.64 7.06 -13.52
CA MET A 98 0.66 5.93 -12.59
C MET A 98 -0.66 5.16 -12.55
N LEU A 99 -1.77 5.83 -12.74
CA LEU A 99 -3.12 5.28 -12.70
C LEU A 99 -3.58 4.73 -14.06
N THR A 100 -2.80 4.97 -15.12
CA THR A 100 -3.11 4.48 -16.46
C THR A 100 -2.81 2.99 -16.56
N PRO A 101 -3.71 2.16 -17.13
CA PRO A 101 -3.43 0.74 -17.36
C PRO A 101 -2.15 0.54 -18.17
N TYR A 102 -1.41 -0.51 -17.83
CA TYR A 102 -0.11 -0.89 -18.45
C TYR A 102 1.05 0.08 -18.20
N PHE A 103 0.84 1.21 -17.52
CA PHE A 103 1.96 2.07 -17.15
C PHE A 103 2.80 1.42 -16.06
N THR A 104 4.11 1.37 -16.26
CA THR A 104 5.08 0.91 -15.25
C THR A 104 6.46 1.51 -15.52
N THR A 105 7.18 1.86 -14.47
CA THR A 105 8.61 2.19 -14.51
C THR A 105 9.48 0.95 -14.24
N LYS A 106 8.87 -0.19 -13.97
CA LYS A 106 9.53 -1.44 -13.60
C LYS A 106 9.76 -2.31 -14.82
N ARG A 107 10.93 -2.92 -14.91
CA ARG A 107 11.35 -3.74 -16.05
C ARG A 107 10.42 -4.94 -16.32
N ASN A 108 9.89 -5.57 -15.27
CA ASN A 108 9.02 -6.75 -15.32
C ASN A 108 7.59 -6.47 -14.85
N GLY A 109 7.22 -5.20 -14.69
CA GLY A 109 5.89 -4.83 -14.25
C GLY A 109 4.87 -4.85 -15.40
N THR A 110 3.64 -5.25 -15.11
CA THR A 110 2.53 -5.26 -16.08
C THR A 110 1.87 -3.88 -16.23
N GLY A 111 2.03 -2.99 -15.23
CA GLY A 111 1.36 -1.70 -15.18
C GLY A 111 -0.13 -1.77 -14.83
N LEU A 112 -0.63 -2.93 -14.40
CA LEU A 112 -2.05 -3.15 -14.07
C LEU A 112 -2.34 -3.05 -12.56
N GLY A 113 -1.34 -3.17 -11.70
CA GLY A 113 -1.53 -3.21 -10.23
C GLY A 113 -2.26 -2.00 -9.68
N LEU A 114 -1.84 -0.78 -10.04
CA LEU A 114 -2.48 0.46 -9.56
C LEU A 114 -3.85 0.70 -10.21
N ALA A 115 -4.05 0.32 -11.46
CA ALA A 115 -5.35 0.40 -12.12
C ALA A 115 -6.38 -0.50 -11.44
N VAL A 116 -6.00 -1.72 -11.07
CA VAL A 116 -6.84 -2.64 -10.29
C VAL A 116 -7.14 -2.07 -8.90
N VAL A 117 -6.14 -1.54 -8.21
CA VAL A 117 -6.29 -0.91 -6.89
C VAL A 117 -7.31 0.25 -6.96
N THR A 118 -7.13 1.19 -7.89
CA THR A 118 -8.02 2.35 -8.00
C THR A 118 -9.46 1.96 -8.33
N LYS A 119 -9.66 0.92 -9.15
CA LYS A 119 -11.00 0.40 -9.44
C LYS A 119 -11.66 -0.18 -8.20
N ILE A 120 -10.97 -1.02 -7.45
CA ILE A 120 -11.51 -1.63 -6.22
C ILE A 120 -11.85 -0.53 -5.20
N ILE A 121 -10.97 0.43 -5.00
CA ILE A 121 -11.15 1.55 -4.08
C ILE A 121 -12.40 2.36 -4.48
N SER A 122 -12.55 2.68 -5.76
CA SER A 122 -13.73 3.40 -6.28
C SER A 122 -15.01 2.60 -6.10
N ASP A 123 -15.00 1.29 -6.39
CA ASP A 123 -16.17 0.42 -6.24
C ASP A 123 -16.64 0.30 -4.77
N HIS A 124 -15.74 0.56 -3.81
CA HIS A 124 -16.04 0.57 -2.37
C HIS A 124 -16.30 1.98 -1.81
N ASN A 125 -16.53 2.97 -2.66
CA ASN A 125 -16.70 4.38 -2.26
C ASN A 125 -15.58 4.90 -1.36
N SER A 126 -14.38 4.39 -1.57
CA SER A 126 -13.18 4.70 -0.81
C SER A 126 -12.30 5.67 -1.57
N LEU A 127 -11.33 6.26 -0.87
CA LEU A 127 -10.37 7.20 -1.46
C LEU A 127 -8.96 6.65 -1.30
N ILE A 128 -8.12 6.94 -2.28
CA ILE A 128 -6.69 6.63 -2.24
C ILE A 128 -5.88 7.87 -2.62
N THR A 129 -4.83 8.13 -1.87
CA THR A 129 -3.88 9.22 -2.16
C THR A 129 -2.46 8.69 -2.18
N PHE A 130 -1.65 9.23 -3.09
CA PHE A 130 -0.24 8.91 -3.28
C PHE A 130 0.59 10.15 -3.00
N ASN A 131 1.47 10.10 -2.00
CA ASN A 131 2.28 11.23 -1.59
C ASN A 131 3.76 10.86 -1.56
N SER A 132 4.60 11.74 -2.09
CA SER A 132 6.02 11.68 -1.81
C SER A 132 6.28 12.19 -0.40
N ILE A 133 7.12 11.46 0.33
CA ILE A 133 7.63 11.86 1.65
C ILE A 133 9.15 11.97 1.58
N ALA A 134 9.76 12.54 2.62
CA ALA A 134 11.22 12.56 2.72
C ALA A 134 11.76 11.12 2.64
N ASN A 135 12.57 10.83 1.63
CA ASN A 135 13.18 9.51 1.38
C ASN A 135 12.21 8.36 1.09
N GLY A 136 11.10 8.61 0.42
CA GLY A 136 10.20 7.53 0.04
C GLY A 136 8.83 7.96 -0.44
N ALA A 137 7.87 7.07 -0.26
CA ALA A 137 6.49 7.26 -0.67
C ALA A 137 5.52 6.84 0.44
N LYS A 138 4.34 7.46 0.44
CA LYS A 138 3.24 7.11 1.32
C LYS A 138 1.95 7.01 0.53
N VAL A 139 1.26 5.89 0.69
CA VAL A 139 -0.08 5.66 0.13
C VAL A 139 -1.07 5.60 1.28
N GLU A 140 -2.14 6.37 1.19
CA GLU A 140 -3.20 6.41 2.19
C GLU A 140 -4.53 5.99 1.56
N VAL A 141 -5.26 5.11 2.24
CA VAL A 141 -6.60 4.66 1.84
C VAL A 141 -7.59 5.00 2.95
N THR A 142 -8.71 5.59 2.56
CA THR A 142 -9.81 5.96 3.46
C THR A 142 -11.06 5.18 3.05
N ILE A 143 -11.59 4.38 3.97
CA ILE A 143 -12.75 3.50 3.74
C ILE A 143 -13.90 3.96 4.63
N PRO A 144 -15.08 4.30 4.09
CA PRO A 144 -16.22 4.66 4.92
C PRO A 144 -16.74 3.46 5.72
N LYS A 145 -17.11 3.71 6.96
CA LYS A 145 -17.87 2.76 7.77
C LYS A 145 -19.35 2.86 7.41
N TYR A 146 -19.99 1.73 7.24
CA TYR A 146 -21.43 1.71 7.08
C TYR A 146 -22.09 1.49 8.44
N TYR A 147 -23.04 2.35 8.75
CA TYR A 147 -23.95 2.16 9.86
C TYR A 147 -25.24 1.58 9.29
N ASP A 148 -25.68 0.49 9.86
CA ASP A 148 -27.03 -0.02 9.62
C ASP A 148 -28.08 0.86 10.32
#